data_ad30401383b21f43933cce84604b9542
#
_entry.id   ad30401383b21f43933cce84604b9542
#
_cell.length_a   1.000
_cell.length_b   1.000
_cell.length_c   1.000
_cell.angle_alpha   90.00
_cell.angle_beta   90.00
_cell.angle_gamma   90.00
#
_symmetry.space_group_name_H-M   'P 1'
#
loop_
_entity.id
_entity.type
_entity.pdbx_description
1 polymer ?
#
loop_
_entity_poly.entity_id
_entity_poly.type
_entity_poly.pdbx_seq_one_letter_code
_entity_poly.pdbx_strand_id
1 'polypeptide(L)'
;SSPLAIIKGNWFKTDGSGSWEYGVYDSISILNNRIYTNENIRKKGKRIEMTLKDRESQEEMTLSFTPQKDGTCKIQQKGAEELVYSKERTPITQVAAEPDFKQFFRQDSTYLQGYINGYDPRLGFDTGLIYLSNELTREDYPTVIQIAPNGSFSCRFIINHPIESSVVLGHNWIPFYIEPGQTLTMYIDWEAVMARSRARDYYFPIKNTAYMGPSASLSYLLKEFKSLIPYRYNDLSNARNKLTPSQYQEHMKPIVARWEHTADSLIQICRPSAKAARLIKNKADLQAGGLFFDFLMSRDYYAKQDTANQALKVKEEDSYYDFLKKMPLNDETVLADANASSFINRFEYMDAFRTAYNYHAPKAKDTISYTYPEESLLAFLKERGVKLNAEQEAIRLKQEKLAGTTVRIPLKELQEENDKVTGLYEKEEKLVLEYIDKQYKNKQSEQDMDRNFISMEQKTGHKKDSILARSFALANSQSPQPGFQPAEYQDTFHCP
;
A
#
# COMPACT_ATOMS: atom_id res chain seq x y z
N SER A 1 -2.37 37.25 -13.29
CA SER A 1 -1.92 35.86 -13.07
C SER A 1 -0.99 35.46 -14.23
N SER A 2 0.08 34.71 -13.93
CA SER A 2 0.93 34.15 -14.98
C SER A 2 0.11 33.22 -15.88
N PRO A 3 0.47 33.09 -17.18
CA PRO A 3 -0.25 32.16 -18.07
C PRO A 3 -0.30 30.75 -17.52
N LEU A 4 0.77 30.28 -16.89
CA LEU A 4 0.83 28.97 -16.25
C LEU A 4 -0.20 28.82 -15.12
N ALA A 5 -0.35 29.82 -14.27
CA ALA A 5 -1.30 29.77 -13.14
C ALA A 5 -2.76 29.57 -13.59
N ILE A 6 -3.11 30.01 -14.79
CA ILE A 6 -4.44 29.86 -15.36
C ILE A 6 -4.72 28.39 -15.75
N ILE A 7 -3.72 27.74 -16.37
CA ILE A 7 -3.86 26.40 -16.97
C ILE A 7 -3.36 25.28 -16.04
N LYS A 8 -2.69 25.62 -14.94
CA LYS A 8 -2.13 24.66 -13.99
C LYS A 8 -3.24 23.80 -13.33
N GLY A 9 -3.01 22.50 -13.25
CA GLY A 9 -3.87 21.51 -12.63
C GLY A 9 -4.19 20.34 -13.54
N ASN A 10 -5.11 19.49 -13.08
CA ASN A 10 -5.60 18.35 -13.84
C ASN A 10 -6.79 18.77 -14.72
N TRP A 11 -6.86 18.20 -15.91
CA TRP A 11 -7.93 18.45 -16.87
C TRP A 11 -8.57 17.12 -17.28
N PHE A 12 -9.86 17.02 -17.03
CA PHE A 12 -10.68 15.83 -17.28
C PHE A 12 -11.61 16.08 -18.46
N LYS A 13 -11.85 15.05 -19.26
CA LYS A 13 -12.87 15.07 -20.33
C LYS A 13 -14.26 15.35 -19.77
N THR A 14 -15.05 16.10 -20.52
CA THR A 14 -16.45 16.40 -20.22
C THR A 14 -17.44 15.57 -21.07
N ASP A 15 -16.95 14.53 -21.74
CA ASP A 15 -17.72 13.64 -22.61
C ASP A 15 -18.48 12.53 -21.87
N GLY A 16 -18.47 12.54 -20.55
CA GLY A 16 -19.07 11.52 -19.70
C GLY A 16 -18.14 10.36 -19.34
N SER A 17 -16.88 10.34 -19.86
CA SER A 17 -15.87 9.35 -19.45
C SER A 17 -15.18 9.73 -18.14
N GLY A 18 -15.11 11.03 -17.81
CA GLY A 18 -14.36 11.55 -16.69
C GLY A 18 -12.84 11.23 -16.75
N SER A 19 -12.33 10.95 -17.96
CA SER A 19 -10.93 10.59 -18.17
C SER A 19 -10.01 11.76 -17.89
N TRP A 20 -8.94 11.52 -17.13
CA TRP A 20 -7.87 12.47 -16.96
C TRP A 20 -6.96 12.45 -18.19
N GLU A 21 -6.90 13.58 -18.92
CA GLU A 21 -6.16 13.69 -20.19
C GLU A 21 -4.93 14.55 -20.08
N TYR A 22 -4.98 15.63 -19.29
CA TYR A 22 -3.86 16.53 -19.13
C TYR A 22 -3.61 16.85 -17.65
N GLY A 23 -2.34 16.82 -17.27
CA GLY A 23 -1.84 17.39 -16.04
C GLY A 23 -0.82 18.48 -16.38
N VAL A 24 -1.01 19.70 -15.91
CA VAL A 24 -0.10 20.81 -16.12
C VAL A 24 0.41 21.31 -14.78
N TYR A 25 1.73 21.25 -14.57
CA TYR A 25 2.36 21.63 -13.31
C TYR A 25 3.50 22.63 -13.56
N ASP A 26 4.26 22.98 -12.53
CA ASP A 26 5.23 24.06 -12.64
C ASP A 26 6.34 23.78 -13.65
N SER A 27 6.93 22.60 -13.65
CA SER A 27 8.05 22.22 -14.52
C SER A 27 7.75 21.07 -15.48
N ILE A 28 6.64 20.37 -15.26
CA ILE A 28 6.26 19.21 -16.06
C ILE A 28 4.79 19.23 -16.43
N SER A 29 4.47 18.52 -17.49
CA SER A 29 3.10 18.17 -17.87
C SER A 29 2.96 16.69 -18.13
N ILE A 30 1.75 16.18 -17.94
CA ILE A 30 1.38 14.78 -18.15
C ILE A 30 0.28 14.72 -19.20
N LEU A 31 0.48 13.94 -20.23
CA LEU A 31 -0.53 13.62 -21.25
C LEU A 31 -0.10 12.37 -22.02
N ASN A 32 -1.03 11.72 -22.69
CA ASN A 32 -0.75 10.50 -23.46
C ASN A 32 -0.03 9.42 -22.64
N ASN A 33 -0.32 9.36 -21.35
CA ASN A 33 0.31 8.44 -20.40
C ASN A 33 1.85 8.59 -20.34
N ARG A 34 2.36 9.82 -20.50
CA ARG A 34 3.79 10.20 -20.49
C ARG A 34 4.02 11.50 -19.74
N ILE A 35 5.25 11.69 -19.27
CA ILE A 35 5.70 12.92 -18.59
C ILE A 35 6.58 13.74 -19.52
N TYR A 36 6.21 15.00 -19.67
CA TYR A 36 6.90 16.01 -20.51
C TYR A 36 7.52 17.07 -19.62
N THR A 37 8.59 17.70 -20.11
CA THR A 37 9.15 18.93 -19.54
C THR A 37 8.46 20.13 -20.18
N ASN A 38 8.13 21.14 -19.37
CA ASN A 38 7.57 22.41 -19.83
C ASN A 38 8.70 23.30 -20.35
N GLU A 39 8.71 23.60 -21.65
CA GLU A 39 9.77 24.42 -22.27
C GLU A 39 9.39 25.90 -22.38
N ASN A 40 8.21 26.21 -22.91
CA ASN A 40 7.80 27.56 -23.16
C ASN A 40 6.30 27.73 -23.02
N ILE A 41 5.88 28.87 -22.43
CA ILE A 41 4.45 29.20 -22.25
C ILE A 41 4.25 30.65 -22.73
N ARG A 42 3.38 30.86 -23.72
CA ARG A 42 3.08 32.17 -24.30
C ARG A 42 1.58 32.43 -24.30
N LYS A 43 1.17 33.60 -23.89
CA LYS A 43 -0.21 34.07 -24.00
C LYS A 43 -0.40 34.86 -25.27
N LYS A 44 -1.36 34.46 -26.11
CA LYS A 44 -1.79 35.15 -27.33
C LYS A 44 -3.26 35.51 -27.25
N GLY A 45 -3.57 36.72 -26.77
CA GLY A 45 -4.97 37.10 -26.50
C GLY A 45 -5.60 36.26 -25.42
N LYS A 46 -6.68 35.49 -25.75
CA LYS A 46 -7.35 34.57 -24.85
C LYS A 46 -6.73 33.17 -24.84
N ARG A 47 -5.85 32.88 -25.80
CA ARG A 47 -5.22 31.57 -25.96
C ARG A 47 -3.87 31.54 -25.28
N ILE A 48 -3.57 30.41 -24.62
CA ILE A 48 -2.26 30.14 -24.02
C ILE A 48 -1.67 28.98 -24.80
N GLU A 49 -0.49 29.19 -25.38
CA GLU A 49 0.27 28.15 -26.06
C GLU A 49 1.40 27.68 -25.17
N MET A 50 1.58 26.35 -25.09
CA MET A 50 2.58 25.69 -24.29
C MET A 50 3.33 24.67 -25.12
N THR A 51 4.67 24.80 -25.15
CA THR A 51 5.55 23.82 -25.77
C THR A 51 6.07 22.88 -24.72
N LEU A 52 5.92 21.60 -24.99
CA LEU A 52 6.31 20.47 -24.15
C LEU A 52 7.38 19.66 -24.86
N LYS A 53 8.29 19.09 -24.10
CA LYS A 53 9.34 18.20 -24.60
C LYS A 53 9.23 16.84 -23.91
N ASP A 54 9.07 15.78 -24.70
CA ASP A 54 9.04 14.41 -24.19
C ASP A 54 10.39 14.06 -23.55
N ARG A 55 10.36 13.48 -22.35
CA ARG A 55 11.60 13.17 -21.61
C ARG A 55 12.42 12.06 -22.25
N GLU A 56 11.77 11.12 -22.91
CA GLU A 56 12.42 9.97 -23.54
C GLU A 56 12.81 10.23 -24.99
N SER A 57 11.85 10.60 -25.83
CA SER A 57 12.08 10.81 -27.26
C SER A 57 12.70 12.15 -27.60
N GLN A 58 12.66 13.13 -26.68
CA GLN A 58 13.08 14.52 -26.88
C GLN A 58 12.26 15.27 -27.93
N GLU A 59 11.16 14.71 -28.40
CA GLU A 59 10.26 15.34 -29.35
C GLU A 59 9.47 16.49 -28.71
N GLU A 60 9.25 17.54 -29.46
CA GLU A 60 8.49 18.70 -29.03
C GLU A 60 7.01 18.57 -29.44
N MET A 61 6.14 19.01 -28.57
CA MET A 61 4.71 19.06 -28.77
C MET A 61 4.16 20.42 -28.32
N THR A 62 3.17 20.92 -29.02
CA THR A 62 2.49 22.16 -28.64
C THR A 62 1.05 21.90 -28.25
N LEU A 63 0.66 22.38 -27.07
CA LEU A 63 -0.71 22.45 -26.60
C LEU A 63 -1.22 23.88 -26.63
N SER A 64 -2.48 24.03 -26.92
CA SER A 64 -3.19 25.33 -26.87
C SER A 64 -4.33 25.21 -25.86
N PHE A 65 -4.43 26.19 -24.99
CA PHE A 65 -5.46 26.30 -23.96
C PHE A 65 -6.26 27.58 -24.21
N THR A 66 -7.58 27.44 -24.26
CA THR A 66 -8.51 28.58 -24.35
C THR A 66 -9.51 28.52 -23.18
N PRO A 67 -9.16 29.18 -22.04
CA PRO A 67 -10.01 29.19 -20.85
C PRO A 67 -11.38 29.81 -21.15
N GLN A 68 -12.45 29.21 -20.61
CA GLN A 68 -13.83 29.64 -20.77
C GLN A 68 -14.33 30.38 -19.51
N LYS A 69 -15.43 31.09 -19.61
CA LYS A 69 -16.00 31.85 -18.49
C LYS A 69 -16.61 30.96 -17.39
N ASP A 70 -17.01 29.75 -17.75
CA ASP A 70 -17.61 28.76 -16.86
C ASP A 70 -16.58 27.91 -16.11
N GLY A 71 -15.28 28.21 -16.21
CA GLY A 71 -14.20 27.49 -15.58
C GLY A 71 -13.69 26.28 -16.37
N THR A 72 -14.33 25.92 -17.48
CA THR A 72 -13.82 24.93 -18.41
C THR A 72 -12.67 25.49 -19.27
N CYS A 73 -12.00 24.62 -20.00
CA CYS A 73 -10.97 25.03 -20.94
C CYS A 73 -11.08 24.20 -22.23
N LYS A 74 -11.00 24.87 -23.35
CA LYS A 74 -10.78 24.19 -24.62
C LYS A 74 -9.30 23.92 -24.77
N ILE A 75 -8.92 22.67 -24.95
CA ILE A 75 -7.55 22.23 -25.10
C ILE A 75 -7.38 21.55 -26.45
N GLN A 76 -6.31 21.89 -27.14
CA GLN A 76 -5.97 21.36 -28.45
C GLN A 76 -4.50 20.99 -28.51
N GLN A 77 -4.20 19.76 -28.87
CA GLN A 77 -2.88 19.37 -29.34
C GLN A 77 -2.75 19.78 -30.82
N LYS A 78 -1.58 20.26 -31.21
CA LYS A 78 -1.35 20.65 -32.63
C LYS A 78 -1.66 19.51 -33.58
N GLY A 79 -2.59 19.74 -34.50
CA GLY A 79 -3.06 18.73 -35.47
C GLY A 79 -4.20 17.84 -35.00
N ALA A 80 -4.66 18.00 -33.78
CA ALA A 80 -5.83 17.28 -33.24
C ALA A 80 -7.06 18.20 -33.10
N GLU A 81 -8.20 17.61 -32.81
CA GLU A 81 -9.45 18.33 -32.51
C GLU A 81 -9.36 19.11 -31.18
N GLU A 82 -10.00 20.28 -31.14
CA GLU A 82 -10.16 21.07 -29.92
C GLU A 82 -11.34 20.52 -29.11
N LEU A 83 -11.09 20.05 -27.90
CA LEU A 83 -12.10 19.50 -27.00
C LEU A 83 -12.20 20.31 -25.70
N VAL A 84 -13.35 20.17 -25.02
CA VAL A 84 -13.63 20.85 -23.75
C VAL A 84 -13.25 19.97 -22.57
N TYR A 85 -12.57 20.56 -21.58
CA TYR A 85 -12.11 19.90 -20.37
C TYR A 85 -12.49 20.69 -19.12
N SER A 86 -12.65 19.99 -18.01
CA SER A 86 -12.91 20.56 -16.68
C SER A 86 -11.77 20.21 -15.73
N LYS A 87 -11.50 21.08 -14.75
CA LYS A 87 -10.60 20.77 -13.63
C LYS A 87 -11.25 19.83 -12.61
N GLU A 88 -12.57 19.78 -12.60
CA GLU A 88 -13.33 18.83 -11.78
C GLU A 88 -13.68 17.62 -12.61
N ARG A 89 -13.47 16.44 -12.04
CA ARG A 89 -13.85 15.19 -12.67
C ARG A 89 -15.37 15.06 -12.65
N THR A 90 -15.97 14.96 -13.83
CA THR A 90 -17.41 14.77 -13.95
C THR A 90 -17.79 13.32 -13.65
N PRO A 91 -19.00 13.06 -13.11
CA PRO A 91 -19.49 11.70 -12.93
C PRO A 91 -19.45 10.90 -14.24
N ILE A 92 -19.05 9.63 -14.16
CA ILE A 92 -19.03 8.75 -15.33
C ILE A 92 -20.47 8.41 -15.73
N THR A 93 -20.80 8.67 -17.00
CA THR A 93 -22.10 8.35 -17.59
C THR A 93 -21.99 7.33 -18.73
N GLN A 94 -20.77 7.02 -19.16
CA GLN A 94 -20.49 6.04 -20.22
C GLN A 94 -20.03 4.71 -19.62
N VAL A 95 -20.47 3.61 -20.19
CA VAL A 95 -19.98 2.27 -19.83
C VAL A 95 -18.53 2.13 -20.28
N ALA A 96 -17.66 1.67 -19.38
CA ALA A 96 -16.28 1.40 -19.72
C ALA A 96 -16.18 0.22 -20.70
N ALA A 97 -15.54 0.46 -21.84
CA ALA A 97 -15.32 -0.55 -22.88
C ALA A 97 -14.04 -1.35 -22.64
N GLU A 98 -13.81 -1.80 -21.42
CA GLU A 98 -12.61 -2.58 -21.08
C GLU A 98 -12.81 -4.04 -21.50
N PRO A 99 -11.92 -4.63 -22.32
CA PRO A 99 -11.98 -6.05 -22.66
C PRO A 99 -11.69 -6.90 -21.41
N ASP A 100 -12.27 -8.10 -21.36
CA ASP A 100 -11.94 -9.09 -20.34
C ASP A 100 -10.48 -9.57 -20.50
N PHE A 101 -9.97 -10.27 -19.48
CA PHE A 101 -8.62 -10.83 -19.53
C PHE A 101 -8.52 -11.82 -20.71
N LYS A 102 -7.54 -11.58 -21.60
CA LYS A 102 -7.18 -12.56 -22.64
C LYS A 102 -6.42 -13.73 -22.03
N GLN A 103 -5.55 -13.42 -21.10
CA GLN A 103 -4.73 -14.36 -20.34
C GLN A 103 -4.44 -13.71 -19.00
N PHE A 104 -4.90 -14.32 -17.92
CA PHE A 104 -4.72 -13.76 -16.57
C PHE A 104 -3.25 -13.87 -16.15
N PHE A 105 -2.67 -15.07 -16.20
CA PHE A 105 -1.25 -15.28 -15.91
C PHE A 105 -0.39 -14.96 -17.12
N ARG A 106 0.27 -13.81 -17.06
CA ARG A 106 1.22 -13.34 -18.07
C ARG A 106 2.31 -12.54 -17.40
N GLN A 107 3.56 -13.00 -17.55
CA GLN A 107 4.70 -12.24 -17.08
C GLN A 107 5.06 -11.14 -18.08
N ASP A 108 5.13 -9.88 -17.60
CA ASP A 108 5.55 -8.78 -18.44
C ASP A 108 6.11 -7.64 -17.59
N SER A 109 6.92 -6.78 -18.24
CA SER A 109 7.45 -5.56 -17.66
C SER A 109 6.37 -4.49 -17.62
N THR A 110 6.16 -3.93 -16.44
CA THR A 110 5.11 -2.96 -16.15
C THR A 110 5.75 -1.65 -15.69
N TYR A 111 5.15 -0.52 -16.04
CA TYR A 111 5.70 0.78 -15.75
C TYR A 111 4.70 1.64 -14.96
N LEU A 112 5.12 2.14 -13.82
CA LEU A 112 4.38 3.11 -13.02
C LEU A 112 5.14 4.41 -12.97
N GLN A 113 4.44 5.51 -13.23
CA GLN A 113 4.99 6.86 -13.14
C GLN A 113 3.96 7.82 -12.58
N GLY A 114 4.38 9.04 -12.23
CA GLY A 114 3.43 10.03 -11.79
C GLY A 114 4.04 11.31 -11.27
N TYR A 115 3.19 12.07 -10.59
CA TYR A 115 3.52 13.35 -10.01
C TYR A 115 2.86 13.52 -8.64
N ILE A 116 3.64 13.95 -7.68
CA ILE A 116 3.19 14.29 -6.33
C ILE A 116 3.08 15.81 -6.24
N ASN A 117 1.85 16.28 -6.28
CA ASN A 117 1.57 17.72 -6.11
C ASN A 117 1.81 18.12 -4.66
N GLY A 118 2.54 19.21 -4.46
CA GLY A 118 2.92 19.67 -3.11
C GLY A 118 4.12 18.94 -2.52
N TYR A 119 4.80 18.09 -3.30
CA TYR A 119 6.06 17.50 -2.88
C TYR A 119 7.14 18.58 -2.74
N ASP A 120 7.92 18.47 -1.68
CA ASP A 120 9.13 19.28 -1.43
C ASP A 120 10.22 18.34 -0.87
N PRO A 121 11.45 18.35 -1.40
CA PRO A 121 12.54 17.52 -0.87
C PRO A 121 12.79 17.69 0.64
N ARG A 122 12.40 18.83 1.22
CA ARG A 122 12.48 19.09 2.67
C ARG A 122 11.49 18.28 3.51
N LEU A 123 10.56 17.56 2.88
CA LEU A 123 9.67 16.62 3.58
C LEU A 123 10.43 15.41 4.15
N GLY A 124 11.71 15.23 3.80
CA GLY A 124 12.58 14.21 4.39
C GLY A 124 12.49 12.84 3.73
N PHE A 125 11.88 12.72 2.55
CA PHE A 125 11.90 11.50 1.74
C PHE A 125 12.06 11.85 0.25
N ASP A 126 12.76 11.02 -0.48
CA ASP A 126 12.98 11.08 -1.93
C ASP A 126 12.71 9.73 -2.61
N THR A 127 12.17 8.79 -1.85
CA THR A 127 11.79 7.46 -2.31
C THR A 127 10.41 7.08 -1.83
N GLY A 128 9.80 6.16 -2.54
CA GLY A 128 8.60 5.44 -2.14
C GLY A 128 8.77 3.95 -2.41
N LEU A 129 7.80 3.15 -2.00
CA LEU A 129 7.81 1.70 -2.18
C LEU A 129 6.54 1.22 -2.86
N ILE A 130 6.66 0.13 -3.62
CA ILE A 130 5.56 -0.74 -4.02
C ILE A 130 5.87 -2.14 -3.50
N TYR A 131 4.95 -2.74 -2.78
CA TYR A 131 5.06 -4.14 -2.39
C TYR A 131 4.39 -5.02 -3.44
N LEU A 132 5.19 -5.91 -4.03
CA LEU A 132 4.73 -6.91 -4.99
C LEU A 132 4.78 -8.26 -4.30
N SER A 133 3.62 -8.82 -4.00
CA SER A 133 3.53 -10.17 -3.43
C SER A 133 3.46 -11.20 -4.55
N ASN A 134 4.15 -12.32 -4.37
CA ASN A 134 3.99 -13.50 -5.19
C ASN A 134 3.30 -14.58 -4.35
N GLU A 135 2.05 -14.86 -4.65
CA GLU A 135 1.20 -15.78 -3.89
C GLU A 135 1.71 -17.24 -3.96
N LEU A 136 2.43 -17.59 -5.03
CA LEU A 136 2.98 -18.94 -5.21
C LEU A 136 4.26 -19.16 -4.41
N THR A 137 5.19 -18.19 -4.43
CA THR A 137 6.46 -18.29 -3.70
C THR A 137 6.36 -17.74 -2.29
N ARG A 138 5.33 -16.97 -1.97
CA ARG A 138 5.11 -16.24 -0.71
C ARG A 138 6.23 -15.27 -0.38
N GLU A 139 6.81 -14.71 -1.41
CA GLU A 139 7.84 -13.70 -1.31
C GLU A 139 7.24 -12.33 -1.64
N ASP A 140 7.58 -11.34 -0.84
CA ASP A 140 7.31 -9.94 -1.14
C ASP A 140 8.54 -9.32 -1.79
N TYR A 141 8.33 -8.64 -2.91
CA TYR A 141 9.37 -7.94 -3.64
C TYR A 141 9.13 -6.43 -3.56
N PRO A 142 9.67 -5.76 -2.53
CA PRO A 142 9.59 -4.31 -2.46
C PRO A 142 10.36 -3.70 -3.62
N THR A 143 9.68 -2.84 -4.35
CA THR A 143 10.25 -2.08 -5.47
C THR A 143 10.34 -0.61 -5.08
N VAL A 144 11.53 -0.05 -5.20
CA VAL A 144 11.77 1.36 -4.87
C VAL A 144 11.31 2.27 -5.98
N ILE A 145 10.55 3.29 -5.62
CA ILE A 145 10.18 4.42 -6.47
C ILE A 145 11.13 5.56 -6.17
N GLN A 146 11.83 6.08 -7.17
CA GLN A 146 12.63 7.29 -7.05
C GLN A 146 11.76 8.52 -7.31
N ILE A 147 11.82 9.51 -6.42
CA ILE A 147 11.07 10.77 -6.52
C ILE A 147 12.05 11.89 -6.83
N ALA A 148 11.86 12.52 -7.98
CA ALA A 148 12.67 13.66 -8.38
C ALA A 148 12.32 14.92 -7.56
N PRO A 149 13.24 15.90 -7.44
CA PRO A 149 12.99 17.13 -6.67
C PRO A 149 11.75 17.92 -7.09
N ASN A 150 11.29 17.76 -8.32
CA ASN A 150 10.05 18.37 -8.82
C ASN A 150 8.78 17.56 -8.53
N GLY A 151 8.88 16.46 -7.76
CA GLY A 151 7.76 15.60 -7.40
C GLY A 151 7.37 14.54 -8.44
N SER A 152 8.05 14.48 -9.60
CA SER A 152 7.82 13.37 -10.53
C SER A 152 8.47 12.09 -10.04
N PHE A 153 7.84 10.94 -10.30
CA PHE A 153 8.35 9.63 -9.92
C PHE A 153 8.12 8.61 -11.02
N SER A 154 8.93 7.55 -11.03
CA SER A 154 8.72 6.41 -11.90
C SER A 154 9.41 5.16 -11.37
N CYS A 155 8.89 4.01 -11.73
CA CYS A 155 9.55 2.73 -11.53
C CYS A 155 9.09 1.70 -12.57
N ARG A 156 9.93 0.71 -12.80
CA ARG A 156 9.65 -0.42 -13.67
C ARG A 156 9.76 -1.70 -12.85
N PHE A 157 8.81 -2.59 -13.01
CA PHE A 157 8.77 -3.87 -12.31
C PHE A 157 8.12 -4.95 -13.19
N ILE A 158 8.33 -6.20 -12.83
CA ILE A 158 7.75 -7.35 -13.52
C ILE A 158 6.66 -7.94 -12.64
N ILE A 159 5.49 -8.20 -13.22
CA ILE A 159 4.39 -8.90 -12.57
C ILE A 159 3.94 -10.09 -13.44
N ASN A 160 3.36 -11.09 -12.79
CA ASN A 160 2.95 -12.36 -13.42
C ASN A 160 1.45 -12.45 -13.69
N HIS A 161 0.69 -11.52 -13.13
CA HIS A 161 -0.75 -11.39 -13.30
C HIS A 161 -1.19 -9.96 -12.95
N PRO A 162 -2.42 -9.56 -13.26
CA PRO A 162 -3.00 -8.29 -12.80
C PRO A 162 -2.93 -8.16 -11.28
N ILE A 163 -2.59 -6.97 -10.80
CA ILE A 163 -2.48 -6.70 -9.36
C ILE A 163 -3.16 -5.41 -8.96
N GLU A 164 -3.74 -5.41 -7.77
CA GLU A 164 -3.99 -4.22 -6.98
C GLU A 164 -2.88 -4.10 -5.93
N SER A 165 -2.25 -2.94 -5.89
CA SER A 165 -1.19 -2.64 -4.94
C SER A 165 -1.29 -1.18 -4.50
N SER A 166 -0.26 -0.66 -3.86
CA SER A 166 -0.21 0.74 -3.43
C SER A 166 1.18 1.33 -3.60
N VAL A 167 1.22 2.60 -3.98
CA VAL A 167 2.40 3.44 -3.79
C VAL A 167 2.46 3.81 -2.31
N VAL A 168 3.54 3.45 -1.64
CA VAL A 168 3.77 3.75 -0.22
C VAL A 168 4.71 4.92 -0.11
N LEU A 169 4.22 6.03 0.44
CA LEU A 169 4.98 7.24 0.73
C LEU A 169 4.98 7.47 2.25
N GLY A 170 6.10 7.17 2.91
CA GLY A 170 6.14 7.08 4.37
C GLY A 170 5.16 6.02 4.88
N HIS A 171 4.13 6.44 5.60
CA HIS A 171 3.08 5.53 6.14
C HIS A 171 1.80 5.52 5.31
N ASN A 172 1.78 6.19 4.17
CA ASN A 172 0.57 6.39 3.39
C ASN A 172 0.55 5.47 2.19
N TRP A 173 -0.50 4.69 2.10
CA TRP A 173 -0.75 3.73 1.04
C TRP A 173 -1.74 4.31 0.04
N ILE A 174 -1.28 4.60 -1.18
CA ILE A 174 -2.09 5.16 -2.25
C ILE A 174 -2.36 4.04 -3.26
N PRO A 175 -3.60 3.49 -3.30
CA PRO A 175 -3.89 2.30 -4.08
C PRO A 175 -3.89 2.57 -5.59
N PHE A 176 -3.54 1.54 -6.35
CA PHE A 176 -3.68 1.46 -7.80
C PHE A 176 -3.94 0.03 -8.25
N TYR A 177 -4.43 -0.13 -9.47
CA TYR A 177 -4.57 -1.39 -10.17
C TYR A 177 -3.79 -1.32 -11.48
N ILE A 178 -3.09 -2.41 -11.85
CA ILE A 178 -2.34 -2.47 -13.10
C ILE A 178 -2.25 -3.92 -13.63
N GLU A 179 -2.19 -4.06 -14.94
CA GLU A 179 -2.02 -5.35 -15.61
C GLU A 179 -0.62 -5.48 -16.24
N PRO A 180 -0.10 -6.71 -16.43
CA PRO A 180 1.20 -6.93 -17.05
C PRO A 180 1.35 -6.21 -18.39
N GLY A 181 2.50 -5.56 -18.61
CA GLY A 181 2.81 -4.85 -19.84
C GLY A 181 2.19 -3.46 -19.99
N GLN A 182 1.43 -3.01 -19.00
CA GLN A 182 0.81 -1.68 -19.03
C GLN A 182 1.70 -0.60 -18.42
N THR A 183 1.41 0.64 -18.81
CA THR A 183 1.87 1.85 -18.13
C THR A 183 0.70 2.49 -17.42
N LEU A 184 0.86 2.82 -16.16
CA LEU A 184 -0.09 3.61 -15.38
C LEU A 184 0.57 4.88 -14.91
N THR A 185 -0.08 6.03 -15.13
CA THR A 185 0.35 7.31 -14.61
C THR A 185 -0.57 7.77 -13.50
N MET A 186 -0.01 8.22 -12.37
CA MET A 186 -0.74 8.66 -11.19
C MET A 186 -0.47 10.14 -10.89
N TYR A 187 -1.51 10.85 -10.49
CA TYR A 187 -1.39 12.12 -9.80
C TYR A 187 -1.76 11.91 -8.33
N ILE A 188 -0.89 12.34 -7.44
CA ILE A 188 -1.07 12.25 -5.99
C ILE A 188 -1.06 13.67 -5.42
N ASP A 189 -2.10 14.04 -4.69
CA ASP A 189 -2.17 15.29 -3.96
C ASP A 189 -1.65 15.08 -2.54
N TRP A 190 -0.47 15.62 -2.24
CA TRP A 190 0.19 15.42 -0.93
C TRP A 190 -0.65 15.99 0.23
N GLU A 191 -1.36 17.10 0.02
CA GLU A 191 -2.25 17.64 1.07
C GLU A 191 -3.42 16.68 1.38
N ALA A 192 -4.00 16.03 0.38
CA ALA A 192 -5.03 15.02 0.58
C ALA A 192 -4.49 13.77 1.29
N VAL A 193 -3.25 13.36 0.99
CA VAL A 193 -2.55 12.28 1.70
C VAL A 193 -2.36 12.66 3.17
N MET A 194 -1.91 13.89 3.45
CA MET A 194 -1.73 14.38 4.82
C MET A 194 -3.06 14.53 5.56
N ALA A 195 -4.15 14.87 4.88
CA ALA A 195 -5.49 14.90 5.48
C ALA A 195 -5.89 13.52 6.03
N ARG A 196 -5.63 12.44 5.26
CA ARG A 196 -5.84 11.06 5.75
C ARG A 196 -4.92 10.73 6.93
N SER A 197 -3.66 11.10 6.89
CA SER A 197 -2.73 10.92 8.01
C SER A 197 -3.23 11.60 9.28
N ARG A 198 -3.72 12.83 9.17
CA ARG A 198 -4.31 13.56 10.30
C ARG A 198 -5.59 12.93 10.83
N ALA A 199 -6.41 12.37 9.94
CA ALA A 199 -7.63 11.64 10.32
C ALA A 199 -7.34 10.34 11.07
N ARG A 200 -6.14 9.76 10.93
CA ARG A 200 -5.73 8.48 11.50
C ARG A 200 -6.70 7.33 11.18
N ASP A 201 -7.33 7.41 10.03
CA ASP A 201 -8.27 6.42 9.53
C ASP A 201 -7.79 5.91 8.16
N TYR A 202 -7.47 4.64 8.10
CA TYR A 202 -7.00 3.98 6.88
C TYR A 202 -8.03 4.06 5.74
N TYR A 203 -9.32 4.07 6.08
CA TYR A 203 -10.42 4.18 5.12
C TYR A 203 -10.80 5.62 4.77
N PHE A 204 -10.18 6.61 5.41
CA PHE A 204 -10.39 8.02 5.03
C PHE A 204 -9.97 8.23 3.57
N PRO A 205 -10.87 8.72 2.69
CA PRO A 205 -10.60 8.79 1.26
C PRO A 205 -9.48 9.80 0.95
N ILE A 206 -8.50 9.37 0.15
CA ILE A 206 -7.53 10.30 -0.44
C ILE A 206 -8.19 10.93 -1.65
N LYS A 207 -8.60 12.19 -1.49
CA LYS A 207 -9.21 12.98 -2.56
C LYS A 207 -8.16 13.37 -3.61
N ASN A 208 -8.64 13.79 -4.78
CA ASN A 208 -7.83 14.36 -5.87
C ASN A 208 -6.76 13.41 -6.46
N THR A 209 -6.76 12.12 -6.12
CA THR A 209 -5.92 11.16 -6.85
C THR A 209 -6.46 10.98 -8.26
N ALA A 210 -5.60 11.05 -9.28
CA ALA A 210 -6.00 10.78 -10.65
C ALA A 210 -5.12 9.68 -11.27
N TYR A 211 -5.70 8.96 -12.22
CA TYR A 211 -5.04 7.87 -12.94
C TYR A 211 -5.19 8.08 -14.44
N MET A 212 -4.15 7.75 -15.21
CA MET A 212 -4.14 7.79 -16.66
C MET A 212 -3.54 6.49 -17.19
N GLY A 213 -4.10 5.95 -18.25
CA GLY A 213 -3.68 4.70 -18.88
C GLY A 213 -4.79 3.64 -18.89
N PRO A 214 -4.50 2.44 -19.43
CA PRO A 214 -5.52 1.40 -19.63
C PRO A 214 -6.21 0.93 -18.34
N SER A 215 -5.50 0.95 -17.21
CA SER A 215 -6.02 0.54 -15.90
C SER A 215 -6.59 1.68 -15.05
N ALA A 216 -6.72 2.89 -15.59
CA ALA A 216 -7.17 4.06 -14.85
C ALA A 216 -8.58 3.89 -14.27
N SER A 217 -9.53 3.44 -15.07
CA SER A 217 -10.93 3.22 -14.66
C SER A 217 -11.03 2.24 -13.48
N LEU A 218 -10.34 1.09 -13.58
CA LEU A 218 -10.29 0.10 -12.51
C LEU A 218 -9.62 0.64 -11.25
N SER A 219 -8.54 1.41 -11.39
CA SER A 219 -7.87 2.04 -10.24
C SER A 219 -8.81 2.97 -9.47
N TYR A 220 -9.62 3.77 -10.18
CA TYR A 220 -10.64 4.61 -9.54
C TYR A 220 -11.70 3.78 -8.82
N LEU A 221 -12.29 2.81 -9.51
CA LEU A 221 -13.40 2.01 -8.96
C LEU A 221 -12.98 1.20 -7.73
N LEU A 222 -11.83 0.51 -7.79
CA LEU A 222 -11.34 -0.30 -6.69
C LEU A 222 -10.92 0.55 -5.48
N LYS A 223 -10.31 1.72 -5.73
CA LYS A 223 -9.98 2.68 -4.67
C LYS A 223 -11.25 3.17 -3.96
N GLU A 224 -12.27 3.54 -4.71
CA GLU A 224 -13.54 4.03 -4.15
C GLU A 224 -14.24 2.92 -3.38
N PHE A 225 -14.41 1.75 -3.99
CA PHE A 225 -15.10 0.64 -3.35
C PHE A 225 -14.43 0.23 -2.03
N LYS A 226 -13.10 0.25 -1.95
CA LYS A 226 -12.37 -0.04 -0.72
C LYS A 226 -12.77 0.88 0.43
N SER A 227 -13.05 2.15 0.16
CA SER A 227 -13.49 3.11 1.19
C SER A 227 -14.94 2.89 1.63
N LEU A 228 -15.74 2.23 0.81
CA LEU A 228 -17.16 1.95 1.07
C LEU A 228 -17.40 0.66 1.88
N ILE A 229 -16.39 -0.18 2.04
CA ILE A 229 -16.46 -1.43 2.81
C ILE A 229 -15.48 -1.43 4.00
N PRO A 230 -15.52 -0.42 4.88
CA PRO A 230 -14.58 -0.32 5.99
C PRO A 230 -14.86 -1.38 7.07
N TYR A 231 -13.80 -1.94 7.63
CA TYR A 231 -13.83 -2.69 8.87
C TYR A 231 -12.56 -2.40 9.67
N ARG A 232 -12.71 -1.74 10.81
CA ARG A 232 -11.57 -1.25 11.57
C ARG A 232 -10.98 -2.35 12.45
N TYR A 233 -9.66 -2.32 12.62
CA TYR A 233 -8.96 -3.26 13.49
C TYR A 233 -9.54 -3.30 14.92
N ASN A 234 -9.95 -2.15 15.45
CA ASN A 234 -10.57 -2.08 16.79
C ASN A 234 -11.91 -2.81 16.84
N ASP A 235 -12.69 -2.80 15.75
CA ASP A 235 -13.96 -3.53 15.68
C ASP A 235 -13.71 -5.04 15.71
N LEU A 236 -12.71 -5.52 14.96
CA LEU A 236 -12.28 -6.92 14.98
C LEU A 236 -11.76 -7.33 16.37
N SER A 237 -10.91 -6.49 16.98
CA SER A 237 -10.35 -6.78 18.30
C SER A 237 -11.42 -6.83 19.39
N ASN A 238 -12.38 -5.89 19.36
CA ASN A 238 -13.51 -5.87 20.27
C ASN A 238 -14.42 -7.09 20.07
N ALA A 239 -14.73 -7.46 18.82
CA ALA A 239 -15.53 -8.63 18.51
C ALA A 239 -14.85 -9.91 18.99
N ARG A 240 -13.55 -10.09 18.70
CA ARG A 240 -12.77 -11.25 19.12
C ARG A 240 -12.79 -11.48 20.63
N ASN A 241 -12.70 -10.41 21.41
CA ASN A 241 -12.65 -10.49 22.87
C ASN A 241 -14.02 -10.70 23.52
N LYS A 242 -15.12 -10.41 22.81
CA LYS A 242 -16.47 -10.41 23.37
C LYS A 242 -17.37 -11.53 22.81
N LEU A 243 -17.14 -11.97 21.58
CA LEU A 243 -18.04 -12.86 20.88
C LEU A 243 -17.47 -14.29 20.79
N THR A 244 -18.35 -15.27 20.84
CA THR A 244 -18.05 -16.64 20.41
C THR A 244 -18.01 -16.71 18.88
N PRO A 245 -17.43 -17.76 18.27
CA PRO A 245 -17.41 -17.89 16.79
C PRO A 245 -18.81 -17.82 16.17
N SER A 246 -19.81 -18.49 16.75
CA SER A 246 -21.19 -18.44 16.27
C SER A 246 -21.80 -17.05 16.38
N GLN A 247 -21.55 -16.33 17.48
CA GLN A 247 -22.00 -14.95 17.65
C GLN A 247 -21.32 -14.01 16.66
N TYR A 248 -20.05 -14.27 16.34
CA TYR A 248 -19.34 -13.47 15.33
C TYR A 248 -19.91 -13.69 13.91
N GLN A 249 -20.28 -14.92 13.55
CA GLN A 249 -20.98 -15.18 12.29
C GLN A 249 -22.27 -14.37 12.19
N GLU A 250 -23.08 -14.35 13.25
CA GLU A 250 -24.32 -13.53 13.26
C GLU A 250 -24.02 -12.03 13.18
N HIS A 251 -22.99 -11.57 13.88
CA HIS A 251 -22.53 -10.17 13.81
C HIS A 251 -22.09 -9.76 12.40
N MET A 252 -21.42 -10.65 11.67
CA MET A 252 -20.92 -10.36 10.32
C MET A 252 -22.01 -10.41 9.25
N LYS A 253 -23.09 -11.16 9.43
CA LYS A 253 -24.16 -11.28 8.41
C LYS A 253 -24.65 -9.93 7.86
N PRO A 254 -25.10 -8.97 8.67
CA PRO A 254 -25.57 -7.68 8.17
C PRO A 254 -24.44 -6.83 7.57
N ILE A 255 -23.20 -7.01 8.04
CA ILE A 255 -22.03 -6.27 7.51
C ILE A 255 -21.72 -6.77 6.09
N VAL A 256 -21.62 -8.07 5.90
CA VAL A 256 -21.36 -8.71 4.59
C VAL A 256 -22.49 -8.38 3.62
N ALA A 257 -23.75 -8.53 4.04
CA ALA A 257 -24.90 -8.18 3.21
C ALA A 257 -24.89 -6.70 2.74
N ARG A 258 -24.47 -5.79 3.62
CA ARG A 258 -24.30 -4.38 3.26
C ARG A 258 -23.17 -4.19 2.23
N TRP A 259 -22.04 -4.89 2.37
CA TRP A 259 -20.94 -4.80 1.40
C TRP A 259 -21.32 -5.39 0.03
N GLU A 260 -22.03 -6.52 0.00
CA GLU A 260 -22.59 -7.09 -1.22
C GLU A 260 -23.55 -6.10 -1.89
N HIS A 261 -24.46 -5.50 -1.11
CA HIS A 261 -25.39 -4.47 -1.62
C HIS A 261 -24.63 -3.23 -2.12
N THR A 262 -23.58 -2.80 -1.44
CA THR A 262 -22.74 -1.67 -1.87
C THR A 262 -22.04 -1.99 -3.18
N ALA A 263 -21.51 -3.21 -3.35
CA ALA A 263 -20.92 -3.67 -4.59
C ALA A 263 -21.92 -3.66 -5.75
N ASP A 264 -23.12 -4.23 -5.54
CA ASP A 264 -24.18 -4.27 -6.54
C ASP A 264 -24.67 -2.86 -6.90
N SER A 265 -24.82 -1.97 -5.94
CA SER A 265 -25.19 -0.57 -6.14
C SER A 265 -24.15 0.18 -6.96
N LEU A 266 -22.87 0.03 -6.63
CA LEU A 266 -21.76 0.65 -7.38
C LEU A 266 -21.73 0.14 -8.83
N ILE A 267 -21.89 -1.17 -9.04
CA ILE A 267 -21.96 -1.79 -10.36
C ILE A 267 -23.16 -1.25 -11.15
N GLN A 268 -24.31 -1.13 -10.51
CA GLN A 268 -25.52 -0.61 -11.19
C GLN A 268 -25.38 0.87 -11.60
N ILE A 269 -24.79 1.69 -10.72
CA ILE A 269 -24.62 3.13 -10.96
C ILE A 269 -23.52 3.41 -11.99
N CYS A 270 -22.35 2.81 -11.81
CA CYS A 270 -21.19 3.06 -12.65
C CYS A 270 -21.20 2.27 -13.96
N ARG A 271 -21.99 1.21 -14.03
CA ARG A 271 -22.05 0.31 -15.19
C ARG A 271 -20.64 -0.05 -15.72
N PRO A 272 -19.77 -0.60 -14.86
CA PRO A 272 -18.41 -0.92 -15.25
C PRO A 272 -18.38 -2.10 -16.23
N SER A 273 -17.19 -2.40 -16.77
CA SER A 273 -16.96 -3.63 -17.53
C SER A 273 -17.28 -4.88 -16.70
N ALA A 274 -17.54 -6.01 -17.35
CA ALA A 274 -17.74 -7.29 -16.66
C ALA A 274 -16.52 -7.67 -15.81
N LYS A 275 -15.32 -7.38 -16.30
CA LYS A 275 -14.06 -7.55 -15.58
C LYS A 275 -14.06 -6.74 -14.28
N ALA A 276 -14.37 -5.45 -14.35
CA ALA A 276 -14.37 -4.57 -13.19
C ALA A 276 -15.45 -4.97 -12.17
N ALA A 277 -16.65 -5.34 -12.62
CA ALA A 277 -17.73 -5.84 -11.76
C ALA A 277 -17.30 -7.10 -10.98
N ARG A 278 -16.59 -8.02 -11.63
CA ARG A 278 -16.05 -9.24 -11.01
C ARG A 278 -15.01 -8.90 -9.95
N LEU A 279 -14.06 -8.00 -10.23
CA LEU A 279 -13.03 -7.59 -9.26
C LEU A 279 -13.63 -6.88 -8.04
N ILE A 280 -14.68 -6.07 -8.21
CA ILE A 280 -15.40 -5.44 -7.10
C ILE A 280 -16.03 -6.51 -6.20
N LYS A 281 -16.70 -7.52 -6.76
CA LYS A 281 -17.29 -8.63 -5.99
C LYS A 281 -16.23 -9.46 -5.28
N ASN A 282 -15.16 -9.84 -5.97
CA ASN A 282 -14.05 -10.57 -5.38
C ASN A 282 -13.46 -9.81 -4.18
N LYS A 283 -13.33 -8.48 -4.27
CA LYS A 283 -12.85 -7.66 -3.17
C LYS A 283 -13.74 -7.75 -1.93
N ALA A 284 -15.06 -7.68 -2.09
CA ALA A 284 -16.00 -7.82 -0.97
C ALA A 284 -15.88 -9.22 -0.32
N ASP A 285 -15.81 -10.26 -1.14
CA ASP A 285 -15.72 -11.65 -0.68
C ASP A 285 -14.39 -11.90 0.06
N LEU A 286 -13.26 -11.46 -0.50
CA LEU A 286 -11.95 -11.63 0.14
C LEU A 286 -11.82 -10.82 1.43
N GLN A 287 -12.36 -9.60 1.47
CA GLN A 287 -12.42 -8.80 2.69
C GLN A 287 -13.21 -9.54 3.78
N ALA A 288 -14.39 -10.05 3.45
CA ALA A 288 -15.24 -10.79 4.39
C ALA A 288 -14.56 -12.10 4.86
N GLY A 289 -14.05 -12.89 3.91
CA GLY A 289 -13.39 -14.16 4.21
C GLY A 289 -12.15 -13.98 5.07
N GLY A 290 -11.33 -12.98 4.79
CA GLY A 290 -10.17 -12.62 5.60
C GLY A 290 -10.56 -12.29 7.05
N LEU A 291 -11.64 -11.54 7.26
CA LEU A 291 -12.11 -11.20 8.61
C LEU A 291 -12.64 -12.38 9.39
N PHE A 292 -13.29 -13.36 8.74
CA PHE A 292 -13.68 -14.60 9.41
C PHE A 292 -12.46 -15.36 9.93
N PHE A 293 -11.39 -15.44 9.16
CA PHE A 293 -10.14 -16.06 9.61
C PHE A 293 -9.42 -15.22 10.68
N ASP A 294 -9.31 -13.92 10.49
CA ASP A 294 -8.65 -13.01 11.44
C ASP A 294 -9.33 -13.00 12.81
N PHE A 295 -10.65 -13.24 12.86
CA PHE A 295 -11.36 -13.39 14.11
C PHE A 295 -10.88 -14.63 14.90
N LEU A 296 -10.64 -15.75 14.24
CA LEU A 296 -10.15 -16.98 14.90
C LEU A 296 -8.68 -16.87 15.28
N MET A 297 -7.89 -16.13 14.50
CA MET A 297 -6.46 -15.98 14.75
C MET A 297 -6.20 -15.37 16.14
N SER A 298 -5.24 -15.93 16.82
CA SER A 298 -4.79 -15.46 18.14
C SER A 298 -5.81 -15.62 19.28
N ARG A 299 -6.99 -16.21 19.06
CA ARG A 299 -7.95 -16.46 20.15
C ARG A 299 -7.36 -17.33 21.27
N ASP A 300 -6.63 -18.38 20.91
CA ASP A 300 -5.95 -19.24 21.88
C ASP A 300 -4.89 -18.49 22.71
N TYR A 301 -4.19 -17.55 22.07
CA TYR A 301 -3.25 -16.68 22.77
C TYR A 301 -3.98 -15.79 23.79
N TYR A 302 -5.05 -15.11 23.37
CA TYR A 302 -5.82 -14.23 24.25
C TYR A 302 -6.55 -15.01 25.35
N ALA A 303 -7.02 -16.23 25.06
CA ALA A 303 -7.62 -17.11 26.08
C ALA A 303 -6.64 -17.49 27.21
N LYS A 304 -5.35 -17.58 26.90
CA LYS A 304 -4.29 -17.80 27.90
C LYS A 304 -3.98 -16.53 28.70
N GLN A 305 -4.13 -15.35 28.11
CA GLN A 305 -3.91 -14.08 28.79
C GLN A 305 -5.08 -13.67 29.68
N ASP A 306 -6.32 -13.95 29.23
CA ASP A 306 -7.56 -13.68 29.96
C ASP A 306 -8.31 -15.00 30.20
N THR A 307 -7.88 -15.70 31.25
CA THR A 307 -8.45 -17.01 31.62
C THR A 307 -9.87 -16.92 32.15
N ALA A 308 -10.34 -15.74 32.54
CA ALA A 308 -11.71 -15.52 33.02
C ALA A 308 -12.71 -15.42 31.85
N ASN A 309 -12.25 -15.03 30.67
CA ASN A 309 -13.11 -14.81 29.50
C ASN A 309 -13.57 -16.13 28.85
N GLN A 310 -14.80 -16.51 29.14
CA GLN A 310 -15.37 -17.75 28.62
C GLN A 310 -15.62 -17.70 27.11
N ALA A 311 -15.89 -16.52 26.53
CA ALA A 311 -16.13 -16.39 25.09
C ALA A 311 -14.89 -16.82 24.27
N LEU A 312 -13.68 -16.53 24.75
CA LEU A 312 -12.44 -16.91 24.09
C LEU A 312 -12.16 -18.42 24.10
N LYS A 313 -12.77 -19.15 25.03
CA LYS A 313 -12.58 -20.60 25.19
C LYS A 313 -13.48 -21.42 24.26
N VAL A 314 -14.53 -20.81 23.72
CA VAL A 314 -15.45 -21.48 22.81
C VAL A 314 -14.74 -21.69 21.47
N LYS A 315 -14.67 -22.94 21.02
CA LYS A 315 -14.13 -23.29 19.70
C LYS A 315 -15.21 -23.17 18.64
N GLU A 316 -14.74 -22.94 17.42
CA GLU A 316 -15.58 -22.92 16.23
C GLU A 316 -16.06 -24.32 15.88
N GLU A 317 -17.27 -24.39 15.33
CA GLU A 317 -17.83 -25.60 14.72
C GLU A 317 -17.53 -25.62 13.22
N ASP A 318 -17.66 -26.76 12.54
CA ASP A 318 -17.42 -26.89 11.10
C ASP A 318 -18.26 -25.91 10.27
N SER A 319 -19.49 -25.64 10.73
CA SER A 319 -20.40 -24.65 10.11
C SER A 319 -19.85 -23.23 10.09
N TYR A 320 -18.87 -22.90 10.93
CA TYR A 320 -18.21 -21.60 10.89
C TYR A 320 -17.56 -21.31 9.54
N TYR A 321 -17.08 -22.35 8.88
CA TYR A 321 -16.38 -22.25 7.59
C TYR A 321 -17.32 -22.26 6.38
N ASP A 322 -18.65 -22.23 6.59
CA ASP A 322 -19.62 -22.24 5.49
C ASP A 322 -19.53 -21.03 4.57
N PHE A 323 -18.93 -19.92 5.00
CA PHE A 323 -18.64 -18.77 4.16
C PHE A 323 -17.76 -19.12 2.96
N LEU A 324 -16.86 -20.11 3.08
CA LEU A 324 -15.99 -20.58 2.00
C LEU A 324 -16.77 -21.13 0.80
N LYS A 325 -17.98 -21.66 1.02
CA LYS A 325 -18.85 -22.20 -0.05
C LYS A 325 -19.31 -21.12 -1.03
N LYS A 326 -19.35 -19.86 -0.58
CA LYS A 326 -19.76 -18.70 -1.38
C LYS A 326 -18.58 -17.97 -2.03
N MET A 327 -17.36 -18.24 -1.58
CA MET A 327 -16.18 -17.56 -2.09
C MET A 327 -15.76 -18.07 -3.46
N PRO A 328 -15.28 -17.19 -4.35
CA PRO A 328 -14.85 -17.55 -5.70
C PRO A 328 -13.45 -18.19 -5.71
N LEU A 329 -13.23 -19.25 -4.94
CA LEU A 329 -11.92 -19.87 -4.73
C LEU A 329 -11.32 -20.52 -6.00
N ASN A 330 -12.17 -20.81 -7.00
CA ASN A 330 -11.73 -21.35 -8.29
C ASN A 330 -11.59 -20.28 -9.38
N ASP A 331 -11.79 -19.01 -9.05
CA ASP A 331 -11.61 -17.89 -9.96
C ASP A 331 -10.20 -17.29 -9.77
N GLU A 332 -9.34 -17.46 -10.76
CA GLU A 332 -7.97 -16.93 -10.72
C GLU A 332 -7.93 -15.40 -10.52
N THR A 333 -8.99 -14.69 -10.91
CA THR A 333 -9.05 -13.23 -10.80
C THR A 333 -9.09 -12.73 -9.36
N VAL A 334 -9.33 -13.59 -8.36
CA VAL A 334 -9.18 -13.24 -6.94
C VAL A 334 -7.75 -12.85 -6.58
N LEU A 335 -6.75 -13.38 -7.31
CA LEU A 335 -5.33 -13.06 -7.10
C LEU A 335 -4.98 -11.62 -7.48
N ALA A 336 -5.83 -10.93 -8.23
CA ALA A 336 -5.64 -9.50 -8.50
C ALA A 336 -5.89 -8.61 -7.29
N ASP A 337 -6.61 -9.08 -6.28
CA ASP A 337 -6.93 -8.30 -5.08
C ASP A 337 -5.75 -8.23 -4.11
N ALA A 338 -5.50 -7.06 -3.53
CA ALA A 338 -4.44 -6.84 -2.55
C ALA A 338 -4.56 -7.70 -1.28
N ASN A 339 -5.75 -8.23 -0.98
CA ASN A 339 -5.99 -9.12 0.17
C ASN A 339 -5.79 -10.60 -0.16
N ALA A 340 -5.57 -10.98 -1.42
CA ALA A 340 -5.49 -12.38 -1.83
C ALA A 340 -4.38 -13.13 -1.10
N SER A 341 -3.17 -12.58 -1.07
CA SER A 341 -2.02 -13.17 -0.37
C SER A 341 -2.32 -13.37 1.13
N SER A 342 -2.90 -12.36 1.77
CA SER A 342 -3.30 -12.44 3.18
C SER A 342 -4.37 -13.50 3.41
N PHE A 343 -5.38 -13.58 2.54
CA PHE A 343 -6.43 -14.60 2.64
C PHE A 343 -5.86 -16.02 2.50
N ILE A 344 -5.00 -16.27 1.50
CA ILE A 344 -4.33 -17.57 1.31
C ILE A 344 -3.51 -17.93 2.54
N ASN A 345 -2.74 -16.99 3.07
CA ASN A 345 -1.97 -17.20 4.29
C ASN A 345 -2.87 -17.61 5.48
N ARG A 346 -4.00 -16.90 5.70
CA ARG A 346 -4.95 -17.23 6.78
C ARG A 346 -5.55 -18.61 6.58
N PHE A 347 -5.98 -18.92 5.36
CA PHE A 347 -6.53 -20.22 5.01
C PHE A 347 -5.58 -21.38 5.35
N GLU A 348 -4.31 -21.26 4.97
CA GLU A 348 -3.31 -22.30 5.18
C GLU A 348 -2.95 -22.53 6.65
N TYR A 349 -3.03 -21.49 7.48
CA TYR A 349 -2.68 -21.58 8.89
C TYR A 349 -3.86 -21.94 9.81
N MET A 350 -5.07 -22.08 9.29
CA MET A 350 -6.21 -22.55 10.07
C MET A 350 -6.07 -24.03 10.46
N ASP A 351 -6.24 -24.34 11.73
CA ASP A 351 -6.08 -25.70 12.26
C ASP A 351 -6.99 -26.71 11.56
N ALA A 352 -8.19 -26.29 11.17
CA ALA A 352 -9.15 -27.14 10.43
C ALA A 352 -8.59 -27.68 9.10
N PHE A 353 -7.66 -26.94 8.45
CA PHE A 353 -7.06 -27.34 7.17
C PHE A 353 -5.65 -27.93 7.33
N ARG A 354 -4.94 -27.61 8.41
CA ARG A 354 -3.58 -28.11 8.68
C ARG A 354 -3.55 -29.61 8.94
N THR A 355 -4.55 -30.17 9.58
CA THR A 355 -4.63 -31.61 9.89
C THR A 355 -4.78 -32.48 8.64
N ALA A 356 -5.37 -31.97 7.55
CA ALA A 356 -5.56 -32.70 6.31
C ALA A 356 -4.25 -32.99 5.56
N TYR A 357 -3.19 -32.23 5.81
CA TYR A 357 -1.93 -32.31 5.05
C TYR A 357 -0.76 -32.92 5.82
N ASN A 358 -0.95 -33.42 7.05
CA ASN A 358 0.17 -33.91 7.89
C ASN A 358 1.37 -32.94 7.83
N TYR A 359 1.10 -31.62 7.89
CA TYR A 359 2.16 -30.63 7.83
C TYR A 359 3.01 -30.76 9.10
N HIS A 360 4.11 -31.48 8.97
CA HIS A 360 5.17 -31.39 9.94
C HIS A 360 5.90 -30.08 9.65
N ALA A 361 5.64 -29.07 10.49
CA ALA A 361 6.50 -27.89 10.49
C ALA A 361 7.95 -28.39 10.46
N PRO A 362 8.81 -27.95 9.52
CA PRO A 362 10.21 -28.32 9.56
C PRO A 362 10.69 -28.00 10.97
N LYS A 363 11.28 -28.99 11.66
CA LYS A 363 11.88 -28.78 12.98
C LYS A 363 12.71 -27.51 12.86
N ALA A 364 12.43 -26.53 13.72
CA ALA A 364 13.20 -25.31 13.77
C ALA A 364 14.68 -25.72 13.68
N LYS A 365 15.41 -25.21 12.71
CA LYS A 365 16.82 -25.56 12.56
C LYS A 365 17.47 -25.19 13.88
N ASP A 366 17.99 -26.19 14.59
CA ASP A 366 18.64 -25.97 15.88
C ASP A 366 19.82 -24.99 15.74
N THR A 367 20.32 -24.79 14.52
CA THR A 367 21.42 -23.88 14.20
C THR A 367 21.09 -23.07 12.95
N ILE A 368 21.49 -21.81 12.94
CA ILE A 368 21.39 -20.88 11.81
C ILE A 368 22.78 -20.40 11.38
N SER A 369 22.88 -19.99 10.11
CA SER A 369 24.04 -19.26 9.61
C SER A 369 23.83 -17.78 9.94
N TYR A 370 24.69 -17.20 10.77
CA TYR A 370 24.61 -15.82 11.24
C TYR A 370 25.87 -15.05 10.89
N THR A 371 25.72 -13.90 10.23
CA THR A 371 26.82 -12.99 9.93
C THR A 371 26.87 -11.89 10.97
N TYR A 372 27.93 -11.82 11.74
CA TYR A 372 28.13 -10.75 12.71
C TYR A 372 28.37 -9.43 11.97
N PRO A 373 27.71 -8.33 12.36
CA PRO A 373 27.96 -7.02 11.77
C PRO A 373 29.42 -6.56 12.05
N GLU A 374 29.97 -5.74 11.15
CA GLU A 374 31.29 -5.14 11.33
C GLU A 374 31.39 -4.31 12.62
N GLU A 375 30.32 -3.59 12.94
CA GLU A 375 30.15 -2.88 14.21
C GLU A 375 28.87 -3.37 14.88
N SER A 376 28.99 -3.88 16.10
CA SER A 376 27.80 -4.32 16.86
C SER A 376 27.11 -3.16 17.55
N LEU A 377 25.79 -3.32 17.82
CA LEU A 377 25.03 -2.33 18.59
C LEU A 377 25.70 -2.05 19.97
N LEU A 378 26.17 -3.08 20.64
CA LEU A 378 26.82 -2.92 21.96
C LEU A 378 28.12 -2.13 21.87
N ALA A 379 28.92 -2.31 20.81
CA ALA A 379 30.12 -1.52 20.56
C ALA A 379 29.77 -0.06 20.35
N PHE A 380 28.78 0.19 19.50
CA PHE A 380 28.26 1.53 19.19
C PHE A 380 27.71 2.25 20.44
N LEU A 381 26.93 1.57 21.28
CA LEU A 381 26.37 2.14 22.52
C LEU A 381 27.48 2.47 23.52
N LYS A 382 28.44 1.57 23.65
CA LYS A 382 29.60 1.78 24.56
C LYS A 382 30.43 2.99 24.15
N GLU A 383 30.72 3.15 22.87
CA GLU A 383 31.45 4.31 22.34
C GLU A 383 30.76 5.64 22.68
N ARG A 384 29.41 5.62 22.77
CA ARG A 384 28.60 6.78 23.18
C ARG A 384 28.39 6.92 24.70
N GLY A 385 29.15 6.18 25.49
CA GLY A 385 29.16 6.30 26.95
C GLY A 385 28.10 5.49 27.68
N VAL A 386 27.36 4.62 27.00
CA VAL A 386 26.41 3.71 27.65
C VAL A 386 27.17 2.67 28.46
N LYS A 387 26.84 2.54 29.76
CA LYS A 387 27.41 1.54 30.65
C LYS A 387 26.76 0.18 30.40
N LEU A 388 27.57 -0.78 29.98
CA LEU A 388 27.18 -2.17 29.82
C LEU A 388 27.39 -2.95 31.10
N ASN A 389 26.52 -3.90 31.40
CA ASN A 389 26.78 -4.86 32.50
C ASN A 389 27.77 -5.95 32.05
N ALA A 390 28.20 -6.81 32.98
CA ALA A 390 29.21 -7.84 32.70
C ALA A 390 28.81 -8.81 31.59
N GLU A 391 27.53 -9.19 31.50
CA GLU A 391 27.03 -10.10 30.47
C GLU A 391 26.99 -9.42 29.10
N GLN A 392 26.52 -8.17 29.02
CA GLN A 392 26.47 -7.38 27.79
C GLN A 392 27.91 -7.09 27.29
N GLU A 393 28.84 -6.85 28.18
CA GLU A 393 30.26 -6.66 27.84
C GLU A 393 30.88 -7.94 27.26
N ALA A 394 30.55 -9.12 27.81
CA ALA A 394 30.99 -10.39 27.25
C ALA A 394 30.42 -10.65 25.84
N ILE A 395 29.15 -10.31 25.64
CA ILE A 395 28.52 -10.42 24.29
C ILE A 395 29.21 -9.44 23.33
N ARG A 396 29.45 -8.20 23.73
CA ARG A 396 30.16 -7.19 22.91
C ARG A 396 31.50 -7.69 22.44
N LEU A 397 32.33 -8.22 23.37
CA LEU A 397 33.67 -8.75 23.05
C LEU A 397 33.59 -9.95 22.10
N LYS A 398 32.59 -10.83 22.27
CA LYS A 398 32.35 -11.93 21.36
C LYS A 398 32.00 -11.40 19.96
N GLN A 399 31.09 -10.43 19.85
CA GLN A 399 30.64 -9.85 18.59
C GLN A 399 31.80 -9.13 17.87
N GLU A 400 32.63 -8.37 18.58
CA GLU A 400 33.83 -7.73 18.02
C GLU A 400 34.83 -8.76 17.45
N LYS A 401 35.04 -9.86 18.16
CA LYS A 401 35.96 -10.92 17.72
C LYS A 401 35.44 -11.61 16.42
N LEU A 402 34.13 -11.65 16.22
CA LEU A 402 33.48 -12.29 15.09
C LEU A 402 33.01 -11.30 14.02
N ALA A 403 33.34 -10.01 14.16
CA ALA A 403 32.90 -8.97 13.22
C ALA A 403 33.19 -9.35 11.75
N GLY A 404 32.20 -9.17 10.88
CA GLY A 404 32.29 -9.49 9.46
C GLY A 404 32.31 -11.00 9.14
N THR A 405 32.32 -11.90 10.14
CA THR A 405 32.36 -13.34 9.89
C THR A 405 30.97 -13.97 9.90
N THR A 406 30.82 -15.02 9.08
CA THR A 406 29.60 -15.85 9.07
C THR A 406 29.88 -17.17 9.81
N VAL A 407 29.12 -17.42 10.86
CA VAL A 407 29.26 -18.64 11.67
C VAL A 407 27.93 -19.38 11.76
N ARG A 408 28.01 -20.67 12.01
CA ARG A 408 26.84 -21.48 12.31
C ARG A 408 26.63 -21.51 13.83
N ILE A 409 25.53 -20.96 14.30
CA ILE A 409 25.24 -20.76 15.73
C ILE A 409 23.89 -21.41 16.09
N PRO A 410 23.75 -22.02 17.29
CA PRO A 410 22.47 -22.45 17.81
C PRO A 410 21.50 -21.28 17.93
N LEU A 411 20.28 -21.45 17.42
CA LEU A 411 19.24 -20.41 17.49
C LEU A 411 18.97 -19.98 18.95
N LYS A 412 18.97 -20.95 19.87
CA LYS A 412 18.79 -20.70 21.29
C LYS A 412 19.85 -19.78 21.87
N GLU A 413 21.12 -19.98 21.50
CA GLU A 413 22.23 -19.14 21.95
C GLU A 413 22.06 -17.68 21.50
N LEU A 414 21.64 -17.47 20.24
CA LEU A 414 21.37 -16.14 19.71
C LEU A 414 20.19 -15.48 20.40
N GLN A 415 19.13 -16.25 20.72
CA GLN A 415 18.00 -15.74 21.49
C GLN A 415 18.40 -15.31 22.90
N GLU A 416 19.17 -16.14 23.62
CA GLU A 416 19.68 -15.82 24.96
C GLU A 416 20.55 -14.58 24.97
N GLU A 417 21.40 -14.39 23.95
CA GLU A 417 22.18 -13.15 23.78
C GLU A 417 21.28 -11.93 23.56
N ASN A 418 20.28 -12.08 22.69
CA ASN A 418 19.35 -10.99 22.39
C ASN A 418 18.51 -10.60 23.61
N ASP A 419 18.04 -11.57 24.40
CA ASP A 419 17.26 -11.31 25.62
C ASP A 419 18.06 -10.46 26.64
N LYS A 420 19.37 -10.67 26.72
CA LYS A 420 20.26 -9.88 27.60
C LYS A 420 20.47 -8.44 27.13
N VAL A 421 20.24 -8.20 25.84
CA VAL A 421 20.44 -6.89 25.18
C VAL A 421 19.12 -6.11 25.05
N THR A 422 17.98 -6.81 25.01
CA THR A 422 16.65 -6.23 24.72
C THR A 422 16.31 -5.05 25.64
N GLY A 423 16.67 -5.10 26.92
CA GLY A 423 16.43 -3.99 27.86
C GLY A 423 17.14 -2.68 27.49
N LEU A 424 18.22 -2.74 26.68
CA LEU A 424 18.89 -1.54 26.21
C LEU A 424 18.11 -0.86 25.07
N TYR A 425 17.30 -1.58 24.30
CA TYR A 425 16.49 -0.99 23.23
C TYR A 425 15.50 0.04 23.76
N GLU A 426 14.90 -0.22 24.90
CA GLU A 426 13.96 0.72 25.53
C GLU A 426 14.69 1.85 26.26
N LYS A 427 15.78 1.52 26.95
CA LYS A 427 16.53 2.48 27.76
C LYS A 427 17.32 3.48 26.92
N GLU A 428 17.92 3.04 25.83
CA GLU A 428 18.79 3.81 24.96
C GLU A 428 18.22 4.02 23.56
N GLU A 429 16.91 4.10 23.44
CA GLU A 429 16.14 4.09 22.21
C GLU A 429 16.67 5.06 21.14
N LYS A 430 17.01 6.30 21.53
CA LYS A 430 17.54 7.30 20.60
C LYS A 430 18.87 6.85 19.97
N LEU A 431 19.76 6.26 20.74
CA LEU A 431 21.05 5.77 20.26
C LEU A 431 20.89 4.50 19.42
N VAL A 432 19.92 3.65 19.76
CA VAL A 432 19.57 2.47 18.96
C VAL A 432 19.08 2.88 17.59
N LEU A 433 18.22 3.90 17.50
CA LEU A 433 17.76 4.44 16.22
C LEU A 433 18.92 5.06 15.42
N GLU A 434 19.83 5.77 16.06
CA GLU A 434 21.02 6.32 15.40
C GLU A 434 21.93 5.21 14.85
N TYR A 435 22.10 4.11 15.58
CA TYR A 435 22.82 2.93 15.10
C TYR A 435 22.14 2.30 13.89
N ILE A 436 20.84 2.12 13.95
CA ILE A 436 20.06 1.58 12.84
C ILE A 436 20.23 2.48 11.62
N ASP A 437 20.07 3.78 11.74
CA ASP A 437 20.26 4.75 10.66
C ASP A 437 21.67 4.69 10.06
N LYS A 438 22.71 4.55 10.93
CA LYS A 438 24.09 4.38 10.47
C LYS A 438 24.25 3.11 9.64
N GLN A 439 23.69 2.00 10.10
CA GLN A 439 23.73 0.71 9.36
C GLN A 439 23.00 0.81 8.02
N TYR A 440 21.90 1.55 7.97
CA TYR A 440 21.14 1.79 6.74
C TYR A 440 21.93 2.63 5.73
N LYS A 441 22.55 3.72 6.15
CA LYS A 441 23.37 4.58 5.28
C LYS A 441 24.60 3.90 4.71
N ASN A 442 25.11 2.86 5.40
CA ASN A 442 26.26 2.09 4.96
C ASN A 442 25.92 0.97 3.95
N LYS A 443 24.65 0.72 3.66
CA LYS A 443 24.21 -0.29 2.68
C LYS A 443 23.86 0.36 1.35
N GLN A 444 24.44 -0.14 0.27
CA GLN A 444 24.36 0.46 -1.08
C GLN A 444 23.00 0.33 -1.79
N SER A 445 22.01 -0.41 -1.25
CA SER A 445 20.67 -0.51 -1.84
C SER A 445 19.59 -0.82 -0.81
N GLU A 446 18.40 -0.21 -0.95
CA GLU A 446 17.21 -0.54 -0.15
C GLU A 446 16.74 -1.98 -0.36
N GLN A 447 16.98 -2.58 -1.54
CA GLN A 447 16.71 -3.99 -1.80
C GLN A 447 17.53 -4.93 -0.92
N ASP A 448 18.78 -4.58 -0.62
CA ASP A 448 19.61 -5.35 0.31
C ASP A 448 19.15 -5.19 1.76
N MET A 449 18.55 -4.04 2.10
CA MET A 449 17.96 -3.81 3.42
C MET A 449 16.74 -4.70 3.65
N ASP A 450 15.78 -4.71 2.73
CA ASP A 450 14.56 -5.51 2.84
C ASP A 450 14.88 -7.02 2.82
N ARG A 451 15.80 -7.47 1.99
CA ARG A 451 16.30 -8.86 2.02
C ARG A 451 16.92 -9.24 3.35
N ASN A 452 17.66 -8.33 3.97
CA ASN A 452 18.28 -8.56 5.28
C ASN A 452 17.24 -8.54 6.40
N PHE A 453 16.19 -7.71 6.34
CA PHE A 453 15.07 -7.73 7.29
C PHE A 453 14.27 -9.02 7.19
N ILE A 454 13.89 -9.42 5.98
CA ILE A 454 13.20 -10.70 5.73
C ILE A 454 14.06 -11.86 6.21
N SER A 455 15.36 -11.83 5.93
CA SER A 455 16.31 -12.83 6.41
C SER A 455 16.45 -12.85 7.94
N MET A 456 16.39 -11.71 8.62
CA MET A 456 16.40 -11.63 10.10
C MET A 456 15.09 -12.16 10.69
N GLU A 457 13.94 -11.79 10.13
CA GLU A 457 12.63 -12.28 10.58
C GLU A 457 12.51 -13.80 10.42
N GLN A 458 12.95 -14.35 9.28
CA GLN A 458 13.01 -15.78 9.03
C GLN A 458 14.00 -16.51 9.95
N LYS A 459 15.10 -15.87 10.34
CA LYS A 459 16.15 -16.46 11.16
C LYS A 459 15.90 -16.36 12.66
N THR A 460 15.24 -15.32 13.12
CA THR A 460 15.08 -15.03 14.55
C THR A 460 13.69 -15.30 15.09
N GLY A 461 12.68 -15.46 14.22
CA GLY A 461 11.28 -15.60 14.63
C GLY A 461 10.72 -14.36 15.35
N HIS A 462 11.49 -13.28 15.47
CA HIS A 462 11.04 -12.03 16.03
C HIS A 462 10.29 -11.21 14.98
N LYS A 463 9.09 -10.81 15.31
CA LYS A 463 8.23 -10.03 14.41
C LYS A 463 8.89 -8.71 14.07
N LYS A 464 9.03 -8.45 12.78
CA LYS A 464 9.33 -7.16 12.14
C LYS A 464 8.63 -5.97 12.82
N ASP A 465 7.42 -6.22 13.34
CA ASP A 465 6.54 -5.24 13.98
C ASP A 465 7.09 -4.63 15.27
N SER A 466 8.02 -5.28 15.97
CA SER A 466 8.49 -4.74 17.27
C SER A 466 9.54 -3.65 17.14
N ILE A 467 10.45 -3.73 16.18
CA ILE A 467 11.52 -2.74 15.98
C ILE A 467 11.05 -1.61 15.06
N LEU A 468 10.39 -1.95 13.94
CA LEU A 468 9.84 -0.95 13.02
C LEU A 468 8.61 -0.25 13.60
N ALA A 469 7.68 -0.95 14.28
CA ALA A 469 6.53 -0.32 14.91
C ALA A 469 6.95 0.65 16.02
N ARG A 470 8.02 0.38 16.74
CA ARG A 470 8.59 1.32 17.74
C ARG A 470 9.28 2.51 17.08
N SER A 471 10.06 2.30 16.01
CA SER A 471 10.65 3.40 15.23
C SER A 471 9.58 4.33 14.66
N PHE A 472 8.46 3.76 14.24
CA PHE A 472 7.32 4.50 13.70
C PHE A 472 6.43 5.14 14.76
N ALA A 473 6.27 4.52 15.93
CA ALA A 473 5.53 5.11 17.05
C ALA A 473 6.21 6.39 17.58
N LEU A 474 7.54 6.46 17.52
CA LEU A 474 8.32 7.65 17.94
C LEU A 474 8.17 8.82 16.98
N ALA A 475 8.18 8.57 15.67
CA ALA A 475 7.97 9.62 14.68
C ALA A 475 6.56 10.25 14.80
N ASN A 476 5.58 9.50 15.34
CA ASN A 476 4.18 9.93 15.51
C ASN A 476 3.79 10.41 16.91
N SER A 477 4.65 10.25 17.94
CA SER A 477 4.32 10.60 19.34
C SER A 477 4.34 12.10 19.65
N GLN A 478 4.73 12.94 18.70
CA GLN A 478 4.87 14.40 18.90
C GLN A 478 3.64 15.23 18.52
N SER A 479 2.47 14.62 18.24
CA SER A 479 1.25 15.36 17.90
C SER A 479 0.09 15.08 18.86
N PRO A 480 -0.58 16.12 19.41
CA PRO A 480 -1.70 15.94 20.33
C PRO A 480 -2.96 15.44 19.62
N GLN A 481 -3.74 14.59 20.30
CA GLN A 481 -4.97 13.97 19.83
C GLN A 481 -6.15 14.92 19.89
N PRO A 482 -6.91 15.17 18.81
CA PRO A 482 -8.28 15.64 18.90
C PRO A 482 -9.27 14.47 18.87
N GLY A 483 -10.28 14.52 19.74
CA GLY A 483 -11.37 13.57 19.76
C GLY A 483 -12.21 13.64 18.48
N PHE A 484 -12.43 12.48 17.86
CA PHE A 484 -13.18 12.35 16.61
C PHE A 484 -14.57 11.80 16.90
N GLN A 485 -15.62 12.48 16.38
CA GLN A 485 -16.96 11.92 16.22
C GLN A 485 -17.11 11.46 14.76
N PRO A 486 -17.68 10.26 14.50
CA PRO A 486 -17.88 9.80 13.14
C PRO A 486 -18.96 10.64 12.45
N ALA A 487 -18.61 11.18 11.27
CA ALA A 487 -19.58 11.83 10.40
C ALA A 487 -20.52 10.76 9.83
N GLU A 488 -21.82 11.00 9.93
CA GLU A 488 -22.84 10.24 9.24
C GLU A 488 -22.66 10.42 7.73
N TYR A 489 -22.36 9.31 7.05
CA TYR A 489 -22.33 9.28 5.59
C TYR A 489 -23.77 9.31 5.07
N GLN A 490 -24.16 10.41 4.43
CA GLN A 490 -25.36 10.45 3.61
C GLN A 490 -25.11 9.71 2.30
N ASP A 491 -26.00 8.75 2.00
CA ASP A 491 -25.98 7.85 0.83
C ASP A 491 -26.27 8.62 -0.48
N THR A 492 -25.32 9.39 -0.96
CA THR A 492 -25.32 9.86 -2.35
C THR A 492 -24.09 9.28 -3.06
N PHE A 493 -24.26 8.06 -3.58
CA PHE A 493 -23.26 7.44 -4.43
C PHE A 493 -23.21 8.15 -5.77
N HIS A 494 -22.07 8.70 -6.11
CA HIS A 494 -21.72 9.11 -7.47
C HIS A 494 -20.65 8.15 -7.98
N CYS A 495 -20.71 7.80 -9.27
CA CYS A 495 -19.64 7.05 -9.88
C CYS A 495 -18.36 7.90 -9.87
N PRO A 496 -17.24 7.40 -9.30
CA PRO A 496 -15.99 8.14 -9.13
C PRO A 496 -15.31 8.46 -10.45
#